data_eaeb9df85063761f96e4ae80bd244d63
#
_entry.id   eaeb9df85063761f96e4ae80bd244d63
#
_cell.length_a   1.000
_cell.length_b   1.000
_cell.length_c   1.000
_cell.angle_alpha   90.00
_cell.angle_beta   90.00
_cell.angle_gamma   90.00
#
_symmetry.space_group_name_H-M   'P 1'
#
loop_
_entity.id
_entity.type
_entity.pdbx_description
1 polymer ?
#
loop_
_entity_poly.entity_id
_entity_poly.type
_entity_poly.pdbx_seq_one_letter_code
_entity_poly.pdbx_strand_id
1 'polypeptide(L)'
;MNLKRLLALLLGVVMLLSLASCGEESKVVETKDEAGWFTTWTSAQLTAGPDETPFDPALKENTCRQQIRVSIGGEKIRLTLSNEYGDIPVNIEGVRIAHLLDPNAPAIDASTDTAVTFGGANEVTIEAGTVVTSDEIDFKFEALDDLAVTMKFGKFTGGTITSHTAARASTWIAAGDHLADETFTPEKVMTSWYFLNSLETWGEAGTRTIVCIGDSITDGASSTTNAFARYSDELARRLQANDATKNISVAAKGIGGNAVFGGLGTACKDRFDRDVINVPGVKYCVVMIGINDIGYEGEDMSDTRS
;
A
#
# COMPACT_ATOMS: atom_id res chain seq x y z
N MET A 1 21.26 -64.83 -8.55
CA MET A 1 20.67 -63.71 -7.81
C MET A 1 19.19 -63.68 -8.20
N ASN A 2 18.27 -63.70 -7.24
CA ASN A 2 16.84 -63.90 -7.48
C ASN A 2 16.25 -62.56 -8.03
N LEU A 3 15.43 -62.59 -9.09
CA LEU A 3 14.87 -61.41 -9.78
C LEU A 3 14.28 -60.38 -8.83
N LYS A 4 13.67 -60.80 -7.70
CA LYS A 4 13.16 -59.93 -6.64
C LYS A 4 14.24 -59.15 -5.91
N ARG A 5 15.46 -59.70 -5.78
CA ARG A 5 16.61 -58.98 -5.16
C ARG A 5 17.22 -57.97 -6.14
N LEU A 6 17.18 -58.29 -7.45
CA LEU A 6 17.63 -57.37 -8.48
C LEU A 6 16.69 -56.16 -8.60
N LEU A 7 15.36 -56.37 -8.52
CA LEU A 7 14.36 -55.31 -8.52
C LEU A 7 14.47 -54.40 -7.28
N ALA A 8 14.71 -54.97 -6.10
CA ALA A 8 14.88 -54.22 -4.85
C ALA A 8 16.17 -53.38 -4.87
N LEU A 9 17.24 -53.87 -5.48
CA LEU A 9 18.49 -53.10 -5.66
C LEU A 9 18.32 -51.97 -6.69
N LEU A 10 17.58 -52.21 -7.78
CA LEU A 10 17.27 -51.18 -8.77
C LEU A 10 16.37 -50.07 -8.16
N LEU A 11 15.34 -50.43 -7.40
CA LEU A 11 14.50 -49.44 -6.69
C LEU A 11 15.29 -48.62 -5.64
N GLY A 12 16.22 -49.27 -4.93
CA GLY A 12 17.10 -48.58 -3.96
C GLY A 12 18.04 -47.58 -4.63
N VAL A 13 18.58 -47.90 -5.80
CA VAL A 13 19.46 -47.01 -6.60
C VAL A 13 18.67 -45.85 -7.20
N VAL A 14 17.44 -46.08 -7.67
CA VAL A 14 16.56 -45.03 -8.19
C VAL A 14 16.14 -44.08 -7.08
N MET A 15 15.83 -44.56 -5.86
CA MET A 15 15.56 -43.71 -4.72
C MET A 15 16.77 -42.90 -4.25
N LEU A 16 17.97 -43.47 -4.30
CA LEU A 16 19.22 -42.76 -3.95
C LEU A 16 19.60 -41.72 -5.01
N LEU A 17 19.28 -41.93 -6.27
CA LEU A 17 19.50 -40.97 -7.34
C LEU A 17 18.47 -39.82 -7.31
N SER A 18 17.25 -40.07 -6.85
CA SER A 18 16.24 -39.00 -6.67
C SER A 18 16.51 -38.13 -5.46
N LEU A 19 17.23 -38.60 -4.44
CA LEU A 19 17.69 -37.81 -3.30
C LEU A 19 18.94 -36.95 -3.60
N ALA A 20 19.71 -37.30 -4.62
CA ALA A 20 20.86 -36.53 -5.07
C ALA A 20 20.53 -35.40 -6.07
N SER A 21 19.30 -35.34 -6.57
CA SER A 21 18.85 -34.29 -7.50
C SER A 21 18.13 -33.11 -6.83
N CYS A 22 18.01 -33.08 -5.51
CA CYS A 22 17.44 -31.96 -4.75
C CYS A 22 18.50 -31.21 -3.95
N GLY A 23 19.59 -30.87 -4.59
CA GLY A 23 20.70 -30.13 -3.99
C GLY A 23 21.24 -29.02 -4.89
N GLU A 24 20.38 -28.28 -5.60
CA GLU A 24 20.71 -26.89 -5.89
C GLU A 24 20.48 -26.12 -4.59
N GLU A 25 21.57 -25.90 -3.83
CA GLU A 25 21.59 -24.81 -2.87
C GLU A 25 21.18 -23.56 -3.62
N SER A 26 19.95 -23.11 -3.40
CA SER A 26 19.55 -21.76 -3.77
C SER A 26 20.59 -20.87 -3.09
N LYS A 27 21.51 -20.31 -3.88
CA LYS A 27 22.40 -19.27 -3.40
C LYS A 27 21.48 -18.16 -2.86
N VAL A 28 21.34 -18.12 -1.54
CA VAL A 28 20.78 -16.95 -0.87
C VAL A 28 21.73 -15.82 -1.29
N VAL A 29 21.25 -15.00 -2.22
CA VAL A 29 21.93 -13.74 -2.53
C VAL A 29 21.79 -12.95 -1.25
N GLU A 30 22.85 -12.90 -0.45
CA GLU A 30 22.96 -11.96 0.67
C GLU A 30 22.91 -10.57 0.03
N THR A 31 21.72 -10.00 -0.07
CA THR A 31 21.56 -8.57 -0.37
C THR A 31 22.16 -7.84 0.82
N LYS A 32 23.22 -7.08 0.60
CA LYS A 32 23.80 -6.20 1.63
C LYS A 32 22.69 -5.37 2.21
N ASP A 33 22.56 -5.36 3.53
CA ASP A 33 21.67 -4.45 4.23
C ASP A 33 22.27 -3.04 4.12
N GLU A 34 21.83 -2.27 3.14
CA GLU A 34 22.29 -0.90 2.87
C GLU A 34 21.23 0.10 3.31
N ALA A 35 21.65 1.33 3.65
CA ALA A 35 20.74 2.45 3.85
C ALA A 35 20.01 2.76 2.54
N GLY A 36 18.76 3.19 2.63
CA GLY A 36 17.95 3.43 1.46
C GLY A 36 16.53 3.87 1.78
N TRP A 37 15.68 3.83 0.75
CA TRP A 37 14.26 4.12 0.88
C TRP A 37 13.47 2.88 1.29
N PHE A 38 12.60 3.04 2.28
CA PHE A 38 11.74 1.99 2.82
C PHE A 38 10.31 2.50 2.89
N THR A 39 9.37 1.64 2.50
CA THR A 39 7.95 2.00 2.54
C THR A 39 7.46 1.99 3.98
N THR A 40 7.04 3.15 4.51
CA THR A 40 6.47 3.27 5.85
C THR A 40 4.94 3.21 5.85
N TRP A 41 4.31 3.55 4.72
CA TRP A 41 2.87 3.42 4.49
C TRP A 41 2.60 3.18 3.00
N THR A 42 1.55 2.41 2.69
CA THR A 42 1.10 2.21 1.31
C THR A 42 -0.37 1.79 1.26
N SER A 43 -0.98 1.94 0.08
CA SER A 43 -2.29 1.40 -0.27
C SER A 43 -2.22 0.57 -1.54
N ALA A 44 -3.12 -0.40 -1.68
CA ALA A 44 -3.29 -1.13 -2.93
C ALA A 44 -4.27 -0.38 -3.83
N GLN A 45 -3.85 0.00 -5.03
CA GLN A 45 -4.65 0.82 -5.94
C GLN A 45 -5.64 -0.02 -6.75
N LEU A 46 -6.83 0.54 -6.96
CA LEU A 46 -7.85 0.05 -7.87
C LEU A 46 -8.70 1.22 -8.39
N THR A 47 -9.65 0.91 -9.28
CA THR A 47 -10.63 1.87 -9.76
C THR A 47 -11.67 2.18 -8.68
N ALA A 48 -11.97 3.46 -8.45
CA ALA A 48 -13.11 3.84 -7.63
C ALA A 48 -14.42 3.45 -8.30
N GLY A 49 -15.31 2.79 -7.57
CA GLY A 49 -16.67 2.56 -8.00
C GLY A 49 -17.53 3.84 -7.92
N PRO A 50 -18.78 3.80 -8.41
CA PRO A 50 -19.67 4.96 -8.36
C PRO A 50 -19.92 5.49 -6.95
N ASP A 51 -20.05 4.61 -5.96
CA ASP A 51 -20.31 4.98 -4.57
C ASP A 51 -19.06 5.48 -3.84
N GLU A 52 -17.85 5.11 -4.33
CA GLU A 52 -16.56 5.56 -3.80
C GLU A 52 -16.04 6.81 -4.52
N THR A 53 -16.65 7.21 -5.63
CA THR A 53 -16.29 8.45 -6.34
C THR A 53 -17.03 9.64 -5.71
N PRO A 54 -16.30 10.62 -5.12
CA PRO A 54 -16.96 11.76 -4.49
C PRO A 54 -17.60 12.66 -5.54
N PHE A 55 -18.82 13.09 -5.22
CA PHE A 55 -19.57 14.09 -6.00
C PHE A 55 -20.18 15.12 -5.04
N ASP A 56 -20.23 16.34 -5.42
CA ASP A 56 -20.80 17.47 -4.69
C ASP A 56 -20.36 17.53 -3.20
N PRO A 57 -19.16 18.00 -2.89
CA PRO A 57 -18.11 18.36 -3.84
C PRO A 57 -17.39 17.14 -4.40
N ALA A 58 -17.05 17.21 -5.69
CA ALA A 58 -16.12 16.27 -6.31
C ALA A 58 -14.67 16.63 -5.93
N LEU A 59 -13.67 15.82 -6.35
CA LEU A 59 -12.27 16.17 -6.15
C LEU A 59 -11.84 17.38 -7.01
N LYS A 60 -12.32 17.44 -8.24
CA LYS A 60 -12.01 18.51 -9.19
C LYS A 60 -12.19 19.91 -8.61
N GLU A 61 -11.16 20.75 -8.73
CA GLU A 61 -11.11 22.15 -8.24
C GLU A 61 -11.33 22.30 -6.72
N ASN A 62 -11.23 21.20 -5.97
CA ASN A 62 -11.49 21.14 -4.54
C ASN A 62 -10.28 20.59 -3.77
N THR A 63 -10.35 20.62 -2.46
CA THR A 63 -9.33 20.11 -1.58
C THR A 63 -9.78 18.80 -0.93
N CYS A 64 -8.91 17.81 -0.90
CA CYS A 64 -9.07 16.67 -0.01
C CYS A 64 -7.88 16.54 0.94
N ARG A 65 -8.17 16.17 2.18
CA ARG A 65 -7.18 15.80 3.21
C ARG A 65 -7.39 14.35 3.59
N GLN A 66 -6.35 13.55 3.49
CA GLN A 66 -6.39 12.11 3.66
C GLN A 66 -5.52 11.68 4.83
N GLN A 67 -6.10 10.94 5.76
CA GLN A 67 -5.40 10.40 6.92
C GLN A 67 -4.64 9.13 6.54
N ILE A 68 -3.39 9.03 7.01
CA ILE A 68 -2.57 7.83 6.96
C ILE A 68 -1.90 7.59 8.31
N ARG A 69 -1.52 6.34 8.60
CA ARG A 69 -0.67 6.00 9.76
C ARG A 69 0.59 5.32 9.28
N VAL A 70 1.74 5.86 9.65
CA VAL A 70 3.05 5.30 9.29
C VAL A 70 3.44 4.15 10.21
N SER A 71 4.26 3.22 9.72
CA SER A 71 4.70 2.04 10.50
C SER A 71 6.06 2.22 11.18
N ILE A 72 6.97 2.98 10.55
CA ILE A 72 8.25 3.41 11.13
C ILE A 72 8.40 4.91 10.98
N GLY A 73 9.21 5.53 11.84
CA GLY A 73 9.52 6.95 11.77
C GLY A 73 10.66 7.28 10.80
N GLY A 74 10.94 8.56 10.66
CA GLY A 74 12.02 9.07 9.82
C GLY A 74 12.15 10.58 9.84
N GLU A 75 13.13 11.08 9.08
CA GLU A 75 13.41 12.53 8.96
C GLU A 75 13.32 13.01 7.50
N LYS A 76 13.20 12.08 6.54
CA LYS A 76 13.03 12.36 5.11
C LYS A 76 11.97 11.47 4.52
N ILE A 77 11.19 12.02 3.62
CA ILE A 77 10.12 11.30 2.92
C ILE A 77 10.21 11.43 1.40
N ARG A 78 9.57 10.48 0.71
CA ARG A 78 9.08 10.58 -0.67
C ARG A 78 7.63 10.12 -0.69
N LEU A 79 6.80 10.85 -1.41
CA LEU A 79 5.39 10.52 -1.60
C LEU A 79 5.17 10.06 -3.04
N THR A 80 4.54 8.91 -3.24
CA THR A 80 4.13 8.46 -4.57
C THR A 80 2.63 8.61 -4.75
N LEU A 81 2.24 9.30 -5.81
CA LEU A 81 0.87 9.44 -6.28
C LEU A 81 0.66 8.56 -7.51
N SER A 82 -0.53 8.01 -7.66
CA SER A 82 -0.88 7.06 -8.72
C SER A 82 -2.15 7.46 -9.46
N ASN A 83 -2.06 7.45 -10.77
CA ASN A 83 -3.19 7.51 -11.69
C ASN A 83 -3.24 6.25 -12.59
N GLU A 84 -2.75 5.10 -12.06
CA GLU A 84 -2.61 3.84 -12.81
C GLU A 84 -3.93 3.32 -13.38
N TYR A 85 -5.05 3.62 -12.73
CA TYR A 85 -6.40 3.22 -13.16
C TYR A 85 -7.18 4.36 -13.79
N GLY A 86 -6.57 5.55 -13.90
CA GLY A 86 -7.17 6.70 -14.56
C GLY A 86 -7.05 6.62 -16.08
N ASP A 87 -8.01 7.16 -16.78
CA ASP A 87 -8.09 7.25 -18.25
C ASP A 87 -7.88 8.66 -18.78
N ILE A 88 -7.71 9.64 -17.89
CA ILE A 88 -7.40 11.04 -18.20
C ILE A 88 -6.25 11.55 -17.30
N PRO A 89 -5.46 12.55 -17.73
CA PRO A 89 -4.53 13.23 -16.86
C PRO A 89 -5.23 13.94 -15.70
N VAL A 90 -4.62 13.88 -14.52
CA VAL A 90 -5.12 14.56 -13.31
C VAL A 90 -4.10 15.61 -12.88
N ASN A 91 -4.57 16.86 -12.83
CA ASN A 91 -3.77 17.98 -12.32
C ASN A 91 -4.00 18.15 -10.83
N ILE A 92 -2.92 18.25 -10.07
CA ILE A 92 -2.88 18.55 -8.64
C ILE A 92 -2.08 19.83 -8.46
N GLU A 93 -2.75 20.91 -8.05
CA GLU A 93 -2.14 22.25 -7.91
C GLU A 93 -1.23 22.37 -6.70
N GLY A 94 -1.35 21.46 -5.73
CA GLY A 94 -0.47 21.41 -4.57
C GLY A 94 -0.73 20.18 -3.71
N VAL A 95 0.34 19.72 -3.07
CA VAL A 95 0.32 18.63 -2.08
C VAL A 95 1.06 19.10 -0.84
N ARG A 96 0.52 18.81 0.34
CA ARG A 96 1.15 19.08 1.63
C ARG A 96 1.01 17.89 2.55
N ILE A 97 1.94 17.75 3.49
CA ILE A 97 1.94 16.74 4.53
C ILE A 97 2.14 17.40 5.90
N ALA A 98 1.43 16.92 6.90
CA ALA A 98 1.52 17.42 8.28
C ALA A 98 1.16 16.32 9.29
N HIS A 99 1.50 16.50 10.56
CA HIS A 99 0.96 15.67 11.63
C HIS A 99 -0.53 15.95 11.82
N LEU A 100 -1.32 14.88 11.91
CA LEU A 100 -2.75 14.96 12.19
C LEU A 100 -2.97 15.09 13.72
N LEU A 101 -3.76 16.05 14.17
CA LEU A 101 -4.02 16.27 15.59
C LEU A 101 -5.18 15.43 16.13
N ASP A 102 -6.18 15.16 15.30
CA ASP A 102 -7.37 14.38 15.67
C ASP A 102 -7.73 13.41 14.55
N PRO A 103 -7.77 12.10 14.81
CA PRO A 103 -8.12 11.10 13.81
C PRO A 103 -9.56 11.24 13.27
N ASN A 104 -10.40 12.04 13.91
CA ASN A 104 -11.80 12.25 13.52
C ASN A 104 -12.09 13.65 12.93
N ALA A 105 -11.07 14.48 12.77
CA ALA A 105 -11.20 15.83 12.23
C ALA A 105 -10.04 16.17 11.28
N PRO A 106 -10.24 17.05 10.29
CA PRO A 106 -9.16 17.47 9.37
C PRO A 106 -8.23 18.53 10.00
N ALA A 107 -7.89 18.36 11.28
CA ALA A 107 -7.03 19.30 12.02
C ALA A 107 -5.58 18.82 12.00
N ILE A 108 -4.66 19.70 11.60
CA ILE A 108 -3.23 19.42 11.51
C ILE A 108 -2.43 20.32 12.46
N ASP A 109 -1.23 19.87 12.84
CA ASP A 109 -0.23 20.71 13.44
C ASP A 109 0.40 21.61 12.36
N ALA A 110 -0.03 22.86 12.30
CA ALA A 110 0.42 23.84 11.32
C ALA A 110 1.96 24.10 11.38
N SER A 111 2.60 23.82 12.52
CA SER A 111 4.05 23.97 12.65
C SER A 111 4.83 22.89 11.87
N THR A 112 4.17 21.79 11.52
CA THR A 112 4.74 20.67 10.76
C THR A 112 4.33 20.68 9.29
N ASP A 113 3.41 21.57 8.89
CA ASP A 113 2.84 21.60 7.55
C ASP A 113 3.91 21.90 6.50
N THR A 114 4.18 20.91 5.64
CA THR A 114 5.29 20.90 4.69
C THR A 114 4.79 20.69 3.28
N ALA A 115 5.26 21.50 2.33
CA ALA A 115 4.96 21.33 0.92
C ALA A 115 5.68 20.09 0.34
N VAL A 116 4.96 19.31 -0.46
CA VAL A 116 5.51 18.19 -1.22
C VAL A 116 5.67 18.63 -2.67
N THR A 117 6.91 18.60 -3.16
CA THR A 117 7.25 19.07 -4.51
C THR A 117 7.56 17.91 -5.47
N PHE A 118 7.44 18.20 -6.77
CA PHE A 118 7.68 17.26 -7.85
C PHE A 118 8.59 17.94 -8.91
N GLY A 119 9.87 17.55 -8.95
CA GLY A 119 10.86 18.22 -9.78
C GLY A 119 11.06 19.70 -9.43
N GLY A 120 10.91 20.05 -8.14
CA GLY A 120 10.99 21.41 -7.62
C GLY A 120 9.70 22.24 -7.76
N ALA A 121 8.63 21.71 -8.37
CA ALA A 121 7.34 22.38 -8.50
C ALA A 121 6.33 21.91 -7.45
N ASN A 122 5.45 22.81 -7.00
CA ASN A 122 4.33 22.45 -6.11
C ASN A 122 3.20 21.73 -6.86
N GLU A 123 3.06 22.01 -8.14
CA GLU A 123 2.04 21.46 -9.03
C GLU A 123 2.59 20.23 -9.76
N VAL A 124 1.71 19.24 -9.96
CA VAL A 124 2.01 18.04 -10.74
C VAL A 124 0.81 17.61 -11.57
N THR A 125 1.06 17.16 -12.80
CA THR A 125 0.08 16.44 -13.61
C THR A 125 0.46 14.97 -13.66
N ILE A 126 -0.46 14.09 -13.25
CA ILE A 126 -0.26 12.65 -13.32
C ILE A 126 -0.97 12.15 -14.57
N GLU A 127 -0.20 11.73 -15.57
CA GLU A 127 -0.74 11.18 -16.80
C GLU A 127 -1.56 9.90 -16.55
N ALA A 128 -2.52 9.62 -17.44
CA ALA A 128 -3.32 8.40 -17.37
C ALA A 128 -2.43 7.15 -17.40
N GLY A 129 -2.71 6.18 -16.53
CA GLY A 129 -1.97 4.93 -16.44
C GLY A 129 -0.57 5.03 -15.81
N THR A 130 -0.23 6.17 -15.16
CA THR A 130 1.11 6.40 -14.61
C THR A 130 1.12 6.67 -13.11
N VAL A 131 2.33 6.65 -12.54
CA VAL A 131 2.64 7.09 -11.17
C VAL A 131 3.67 8.21 -11.21
N VAL A 132 3.70 9.04 -10.17
CA VAL A 132 4.71 10.06 -9.98
C VAL A 132 5.19 10.04 -8.53
N THR A 133 6.50 10.13 -8.33
CA THR A 133 7.11 10.21 -6.99
C THR A 133 7.63 11.62 -6.77
N SER A 134 7.41 12.17 -5.58
CA SER A 134 7.86 13.50 -5.17
C SER A 134 9.38 13.59 -5.10
N ASP A 135 9.88 14.80 -4.99
CA ASP A 135 11.23 15.06 -4.51
C ASP A 135 11.43 14.50 -3.09
N GLU A 136 12.69 14.44 -2.65
CA GLU A 136 13.01 14.18 -1.24
C GLU A 136 12.61 15.40 -0.40
N ILE A 137 11.85 15.18 0.66
CA ILE A 137 11.33 16.23 1.54
C ILE A 137 11.84 15.98 2.96
N ASP A 138 12.43 16.98 3.58
CA ASP A 138 12.74 16.94 5.01
C ASP A 138 11.44 17.04 5.80
N PHE A 139 11.08 15.97 6.46
CA PHE A 139 9.86 15.86 7.28
C PHE A 139 10.10 14.84 8.39
N LYS A 140 10.08 15.30 9.63
CA LYS A 140 10.32 14.47 10.80
C LYS A 140 9.03 13.92 11.36
N PHE A 141 8.99 12.62 11.64
CA PHE A 141 7.85 11.92 12.24
C PHE A 141 8.33 10.67 12.99
N GLU A 142 7.55 10.25 13.95
CA GLU A 142 7.82 9.06 14.74
C GLU A 142 7.05 7.84 14.20
N ALA A 143 7.45 6.66 14.61
CA ALA A 143 6.71 5.45 14.26
C ALA A 143 5.29 5.48 14.83
N LEU A 144 4.32 5.02 14.03
CA LEU A 144 2.89 4.96 14.34
C LEU A 144 2.19 6.34 14.40
N ASP A 145 2.85 7.40 13.96
CA ASP A 145 2.22 8.72 13.85
C ASP A 145 1.07 8.70 12.83
N ASP A 146 0.04 9.47 13.14
CA ASP A 146 -1.02 9.83 12.20
C ASP A 146 -0.60 11.08 11.42
N LEU A 147 -0.58 10.95 10.10
CA LEU A 147 -0.26 12.04 9.19
C LEU A 147 -1.46 12.37 8.32
N ALA A 148 -1.50 13.61 7.87
CA ALA A 148 -2.47 14.10 6.90
C ALA A 148 -1.77 14.47 5.59
N VAL A 149 -2.21 13.91 4.47
CA VAL A 149 -1.81 14.35 3.13
C VAL A 149 -2.95 15.18 2.56
N THR A 150 -2.72 16.47 2.34
CA THR A 150 -3.68 17.41 1.76
C THR A 150 -3.34 17.65 0.29
N MET A 151 -4.33 17.51 -0.59
CA MET A 151 -4.19 17.75 -2.02
C MET A 151 -5.23 18.76 -2.48
N LYS A 152 -4.79 19.78 -3.21
CA LYS A 152 -5.65 20.69 -3.96
C LYS A 152 -5.64 20.26 -5.42
N PHE A 153 -6.80 19.83 -5.89
CA PHE A 153 -6.96 19.41 -7.28
C PHE A 153 -7.24 20.61 -8.19
N GLY A 154 -6.66 20.58 -9.37
CA GLY A 154 -6.97 21.48 -10.45
C GLY A 154 -8.16 21.00 -11.31
N LYS A 155 -8.21 21.51 -12.54
CA LYS A 155 -9.27 21.16 -13.51
C LYS A 155 -8.96 19.82 -14.16
N PHE A 156 -9.88 18.89 -14.02
CA PHE A 156 -9.99 17.70 -14.85
C PHE A 156 -11.47 17.36 -15.07
N THR A 157 -11.83 16.71 -16.16
CA THR A 157 -13.24 16.50 -16.48
C THR A 157 -13.51 15.04 -16.77
N GLY A 158 -14.37 14.43 -15.94
CA GLY A 158 -14.75 13.04 -16.08
C GLY A 158 -13.59 12.08 -15.79
N GLY A 159 -13.69 10.88 -16.29
CA GLY A 159 -12.64 9.87 -16.18
C GLY A 159 -12.79 8.98 -14.98
N THR A 160 -12.02 7.89 -15.05
CA THR A 160 -11.91 6.90 -13.99
C THR A 160 -10.95 7.40 -12.91
N ILE A 161 -11.30 7.25 -11.65
CA ILE A 161 -10.49 7.70 -10.53
C ILE A 161 -9.70 6.51 -9.96
N THR A 162 -8.39 6.67 -9.86
CA THR A 162 -7.53 5.76 -9.11
C THR A 162 -7.72 5.97 -7.62
N SER A 163 -8.01 4.90 -6.89
CA SER A 163 -8.26 4.96 -5.45
C SER A 163 -7.85 3.68 -4.75
N HIS A 164 -7.91 3.71 -3.42
CA HIS A 164 -8.08 2.54 -2.57
C HIS A 164 -9.38 2.71 -1.81
N THR A 165 -10.36 1.89 -2.13
CA THR A 165 -11.69 1.93 -1.50
C THR A 165 -11.68 1.24 -0.15
N ALA A 166 -12.64 1.56 0.71
CA ALA A 166 -12.75 0.96 2.05
C ALA A 166 -11.48 1.08 2.92
N ALA A 167 -10.76 2.21 2.80
CA ALA A 167 -9.49 2.50 3.47
C ALA A 167 -9.56 2.43 5.01
N ARG A 168 -10.75 2.43 5.61
CA ARG A 168 -10.96 2.49 7.07
C ARG A 168 -10.26 3.70 7.71
N ALA A 169 -10.00 4.73 6.93
CA ALA A 169 -9.44 6.01 7.33
C ALA A 169 -10.21 7.13 6.66
N SER A 170 -10.37 8.27 7.32
CA SER A 170 -11.13 9.39 6.80
C SER A 170 -10.37 10.13 5.71
N THR A 171 -11.11 10.50 4.68
CA THR A 171 -10.74 11.51 3.69
C THR A 171 -11.78 12.62 3.74
N TRP A 172 -11.34 13.80 4.13
CA TRP A 172 -12.19 14.99 4.25
C TRP A 172 -12.09 15.82 2.99
N ILE A 173 -13.23 16.19 2.42
CA ILE A 173 -13.33 16.94 1.16
C ILE A 173 -14.09 18.23 1.43
N ALA A 174 -13.54 19.35 0.96
CA ALA A 174 -14.16 20.66 1.00
C ALA A 174 -14.01 21.37 -0.36
N ALA A 175 -15.01 22.18 -0.70
CA ALA A 175 -15.01 22.98 -1.91
C ALA A 175 -13.98 24.11 -1.83
N GLY A 176 -13.25 24.34 -2.92
CA GLY A 176 -12.26 25.40 -3.00
C GLY A 176 -10.87 25.00 -2.50
N ASP A 177 -10.11 26.01 -2.08
CA ASP A 177 -8.72 25.86 -1.66
C ASP A 177 -8.59 25.94 -0.14
N HIS A 178 -8.25 24.81 0.46
CA HIS A 178 -7.95 24.62 1.88
C HIS A 178 -6.59 23.95 2.08
N LEU A 179 -5.70 24.08 1.07
CA LEU A 179 -4.43 23.37 1.03
C LEU A 179 -3.56 23.65 2.27
N ALA A 180 -3.50 24.90 2.70
CA ALA A 180 -2.67 25.35 3.83
C ALA A 180 -3.48 25.62 5.13
N ASP A 181 -4.78 25.30 5.14
CA ASP A 181 -5.61 25.55 6.32
C ASP A 181 -5.26 24.54 7.43
N GLU A 182 -5.07 25.05 8.65
CA GLU A 182 -4.85 24.20 9.83
C GLU A 182 -6.03 23.25 10.06
N THR A 183 -7.25 23.73 9.83
CA THR A 183 -8.48 22.94 9.83
C THR A 183 -9.51 23.56 8.91
N PHE A 184 -10.46 22.76 8.46
CA PHE A 184 -11.62 23.24 7.66
C PHE A 184 -12.85 22.41 8.00
N THR A 185 -14.03 22.93 7.65
CA THR A 185 -15.28 22.18 7.76
C THR A 185 -15.44 21.31 6.51
N PRO A 186 -15.37 19.98 6.61
CA PRO A 186 -15.57 19.13 5.44
C PRO A 186 -17.04 19.11 5.03
N GLU A 187 -17.29 19.25 3.75
CA GLU A 187 -18.63 19.09 3.18
C GLU A 187 -18.95 17.61 2.92
N LYS A 188 -17.88 16.80 2.75
CA LYS A 188 -17.99 15.36 2.57
C LYS A 188 -16.86 14.63 3.30
N VAL A 189 -17.20 13.47 3.87
CA VAL A 189 -16.21 12.53 4.44
C VAL A 189 -16.35 11.20 3.72
N MET A 190 -15.25 10.74 3.15
CA MET A 190 -15.14 9.45 2.48
C MET A 190 -14.22 8.52 3.29
N THR A 191 -14.30 7.21 3.03
CA THR A 191 -13.40 6.20 3.60
C THR A 191 -12.56 5.54 2.51
N SER A 192 -12.10 6.31 1.56
CA SER A 192 -11.26 5.89 0.43
C SER A 192 -10.04 6.81 0.35
N TRP A 193 -8.88 6.27 -0.06
CA TRP A 193 -7.75 7.10 -0.45
C TRP A 193 -7.75 7.31 -1.96
N TYR A 194 -7.54 8.55 -2.39
CA TYR A 194 -7.55 8.95 -3.80
C TYR A 194 -6.15 9.32 -4.25
N PHE A 195 -5.69 8.73 -5.33
CA PHE A 195 -4.37 8.95 -5.95
C PHE A 195 -3.15 8.74 -5.03
N LEU A 196 -3.35 8.42 -3.78
CA LEU A 196 -2.30 8.26 -2.78
C LEU A 196 -1.84 6.80 -2.73
N ASN A 197 -0.60 6.53 -3.19
CA ASN A 197 -0.05 5.17 -3.35
C ASN A 197 0.84 4.75 -2.18
N SER A 198 1.93 5.50 -1.91
CA SER A 198 2.88 5.16 -0.85
C SER A 198 3.57 6.37 -0.25
N LEU A 199 3.97 6.24 0.99
CA LEU A 199 4.91 7.10 1.67
C LEU A 199 6.15 6.29 2.04
N GLU A 200 7.31 6.77 1.62
CA GLU A 200 8.60 6.17 1.91
C GLU A 200 9.40 7.07 2.82
N THR A 201 10.29 6.48 3.61
CA THR A 201 11.26 7.18 4.44
C THR A 201 12.67 6.66 4.19
N TRP A 202 13.68 7.51 4.39
CA TRP A 202 15.07 7.08 4.36
C TRP A 202 15.42 6.34 5.65
N GLY A 203 15.91 5.13 5.52
CA GLY A 203 16.28 4.26 6.65
C GLY A 203 17.75 3.84 6.60
N GLU A 204 18.31 3.62 7.77
CA GLU A 204 19.67 3.11 7.93
C GLU A 204 19.79 1.64 7.49
N ALA A 205 21.05 1.20 7.32
CA ALA A 205 21.36 -0.20 7.06
C ALA A 205 20.72 -1.13 8.10
N GLY A 206 20.06 -2.19 7.63
CA GLY A 206 19.30 -3.12 8.47
C GLY A 206 17.82 -2.76 8.60
N THR A 207 17.35 -1.62 8.10
CA THR A 207 15.91 -1.34 7.94
C THR A 207 15.31 -2.30 6.90
N ARG A 208 14.07 -2.72 7.11
CA ARG A 208 13.37 -3.71 6.25
C ARG A 208 11.90 -3.44 6.18
N THR A 209 11.26 -3.86 5.08
CA THR A 209 9.81 -3.78 4.90
C THR A 209 9.19 -5.17 4.85
N ILE A 210 8.12 -5.39 5.63
CA ILE A 210 7.20 -6.52 5.51
C ILE A 210 6.02 -6.05 4.66
N VAL A 211 5.75 -6.71 3.54
CA VAL A 211 4.54 -6.47 2.76
C VAL A 211 3.47 -7.46 3.17
N CYS A 212 2.28 -6.97 3.50
CA CYS A 212 1.09 -7.79 3.78
C CYS A 212 0.15 -7.66 2.58
N ILE A 213 0.08 -8.70 1.72
CA ILE A 213 -0.80 -8.74 0.55
C ILE A 213 -1.95 -9.71 0.78
N GLY A 214 -3.16 -9.34 0.33
CA GLY A 214 -4.33 -10.18 0.51
C GLY A 214 -5.64 -9.52 0.09
N ASP A 215 -6.72 -10.09 0.60
CA ASP A 215 -8.10 -9.70 0.36
C ASP A 215 -8.66 -8.75 1.45
N SER A 216 -9.98 -8.80 1.68
CA SER A 216 -10.68 -7.98 2.68
C SER A 216 -10.18 -8.15 4.11
N ILE A 217 -9.62 -9.30 4.46
CA ILE A 217 -9.07 -9.55 5.80
C ILE A 217 -7.79 -8.73 5.99
N THR A 218 -6.93 -8.69 4.98
CA THR A 218 -5.72 -7.86 4.95
C THR A 218 -6.06 -6.38 4.85
N ASP A 219 -7.10 -6.04 4.09
CA ASP A 219 -7.61 -4.67 3.93
C ASP A 219 -8.30 -4.12 5.20
N GLY A 220 -8.66 -5.01 6.12
CA GLY A 220 -9.27 -4.66 7.40
C GLY A 220 -10.77 -4.48 7.35
N ALA A 221 -11.47 -5.27 6.53
CA ALA A 221 -12.92 -5.26 6.48
C ALA A 221 -13.54 -5.40 7.89
N SER A 222 -14.54 -4.56 8.17
CA SER A 222 -15.22 -4.48 9.47
C SER A 222 -14.36 -3.96 10.64
N SER A 223 -13.11 -3.55 10.42
CA SER A 223 -12.35 -2.84 11.45
C SER A 223 -12.90 -1.42 11.67
N THR A 224 -12.67 -0.88 12.86
CA THR A 224 -13.13 0.47 13.23
C THR A 224 -12.42 1.53 12.38
N THR A 225 -13.19 2.40 11.74
CA THR A 225 -12.66 3.54 10.98
C THR A 225 -11.78 4.42 11.86
N ASN A 226 -10.67 4.91 11.33
CA ASN A 226 -9.67 5.74 11.99
C ASN A 226 -8.90 5.09 13.15
N ALA A 227 -9.19 3.83 13.50
CA ALA A 227 -8.48 3.13 14.55
C ALA A 227 -7.18 2.46 14.08
N PHE A 228 -7.00 2.29 12.75
CA PHE A 228 -5.89 1.52 12.19
C PHE A 228 -5.72 0.18 12.92
N ALA A 229 -6.76 -0.65 12.84
CA ALA A 229 -6.87 -1.91 13.57
C ALA A 229 -6.85 -3.15 12.64
N ARG A 230 -6.17 -3.06 11.50
CA ARG A 230 -5.84 -4.21 10.67
C ARG A 230 -4.85 -5.10 11.39
N TYR A 231 -4.75 -6.38 11.03
CA TYR A 231 -3.67 -7.21 11.56
C TYR A 231 -2.28 -6.68 11.20
N SER A 232 -2.14 -6.01 10.05
CA SER A 232 -0.91 -5.33 9.63
C SER A 232 -0.56 -4.14 10.51
N ASP A 233 -1.57 -3.35 10.95
CA ASP A 233 -1.39 -2.25 11.89
C ASP A 233 -0.97 -2.76 13.27
N GLU A 234 -1.57 -3.87 13.73
CA GLU A 234 -1.19 -4.52 15.00
C GLU A 234 0.21 -5.14 14.92
N LEU A 235 0.58 -5.71 13.76
CA LEU A 235 1.96 -6.18 13.52
C LEU A 235 2.94 -5.02 13.65
N ALA A 236 2.65 -3.86 13.03
CA ALA A 236 3.48 -2.66 13.15
C ALA A 236 3.65 -2.25 14.63
N ARG A 237 2.57 -2.18 15.42
CA ARG A 237 2.66 -1.85 16.85
C ARG A 237 3.55 -2.82 17.63
N ARG A 238 3.44 -4.12 17.37
CA ARG A 238 4.27 -5.15 18.03
C ARG A 238 5.74 -5.05 17.65
N LEU A 239 6.04 -4.77 16.38
CA LEU A 239 7.40 -4.57 15.90
C LEU A 239 8.03 -3.33 16.56
N GLN A 240 7.28 -2.23 16.68
CA GLN A 240 7.74 -1.00 17.32
C GLN A 240 7.92 -1.15 18.84
N ALA A 241 7.17 -2.03 19.49
CA ALA A 241 7.30 -2.30 20.92
C ALA A 241 8.57 -3.10 21.31
N ASN A 242 9.38 -3.53 20.35
CA ASN A 242 10.57 -4.35 20.58
C ASN A 242 11.80 -3.75 19.87
N ASP A 243 12.82 -3.41 20.63
CA ASP A 243 14.06 -2.80 20.12
C ASP A 243 14.76 -3.60 19.02
N ALA A 244 14.61 -4.93 19.02
CA ALA A 244 15.20 -5.79 17.99
C ALA A 244 14.47 -5.72 16.63
N THR A 245 13.26 -5.16 16.58
CA THR A 245 12.40 -5.16 15.39
C THR A 245 11.85 -3.78 15.02
N LYS A 246 12.16 -2.73 15.79
CA LYS A 246 11.66 -1.37 15.55
C LYS A 246 12.08 -0.74 14.21
N ASN A 247 13.09 -1.30 13.55
CA ASN A 247 13.54 -0.92 12.21
C ASN A 247 12.82 -1.70 11.09
N ILE A 248 11.76 -2.44 11.41
CA ILE A 248 10.98 -3.20 10.43
C ILE A 248 9.67 -2.47 10.19
N SER A 249 9.48 -2.00 8.96
CA SER A 249 8.23 -1.37 8.52
C SER A 249 7.21 -2.40 8.05
N VAL A 250 5.95 -1.99 8.00
CA VAL A 250 4.83 -2.80 7.49
C VAL A 250 4.09 -2.02 6.39
N ALA A 251 3.99 -2.62 5.23
CA ALA A 251 3.30 -2.11 4.05
C ALA A 251 2.04 -2.96 3.77
N ALA A 252 0.85 -2.39 3.89
CA ALA A 252 -0.41 -3.10 3.69
C ALA A 252 -0.91 -2.97 2.24
N LYS A 253 -1.13 -4.10 1.56
CA LYS A 253 -1.58 -4.22 0.17
C LYS A 253 -2.83 -5.14 0.07
N GLY A 254 -3.75 -5.02 1.04
CA GLY A 254 -5.07 -5.67 0.97
C GLY A 254 -5.99 -4.98 -0.04
N ILE A 255 -6.88 -5.73 -0.67
CA ILE A 255 -8.00 -5.24 -1.48
C ILE A 255 -9.24 -6.05 -1.11
N GLY A 256 -10.30 -5.39 -0.66
CA GLY A 256 -11.58 -6.04 -0.36
C GLY A 256 -12.11 -6.80 -1.58
N GLY A 257 -12.52 -8.06 -1.41
CA GLY A 257 -13.04 -8.89 -2.50
C GLY A 257 -12.01 -9.39 -3.52
N ASN A 258 -10.70 -9.18 -3.30
CA ASN A 258 -9.66 -9.66 -4.21
C ASN A 258 -9.45 -11.18 -4.07
N ALA A 259 -9.07 -11.82 -5.16
CA ALA A 259 -8.78 -13.24 -5.26
C ALA A 259 -7.40 -13.48 -5.90
N VAL A 260 -6.89 -14.70 -5.83
CA VAL A 260 -5.62 -15.07 -6.49
C VAL A 260 -5.73 -14.88 -7.98
N PHE A 261 -6.84 -15.36 -8.58
CA PHE A 261 -7.05 -15.38 -10.04
C PHE A 261 -8.09 -14.37 -10.54
N GLY A 262 -8.63 -13.49 -9.67
CA GLY A 262 -9.67 -12.53 -10.07
C GLY A 262 -10.18 -11.70 -8.90
N GLY A 263 -11.51 -11.56 -8.77
CA GLY A 263 -12.17 -10.77 -7.75
C GLY A 263 -12.14 -9.27 -8.04
N LEU A 264 -12.32 -8.44 -7.01
CA LEU A 264 -12.26 -6.99 -7.15
C LEU A 264 -10.81 -6.52 -7.35
N GLY A 265 -10.63 -5.52 -8.21
CA GLY A 265 -9.34 -4.98 -8.58
C GLY A 265 -8.52 -5.94 -9.44
N THR A 266 -7.24 -5.66 -9.60
CA THR A 266 -6.31 -6.56 -10.31
C THR A 266 -6.09 -7.84 -9.50
N ALA A 267 -6.17 -9.02 -10.13
CA ALA A 267 -5.95 -10.30 -9.48
C ALA A 267 -4.61 -10.31 -8.71
N CYS A 268 -4.58 -10.95 -7.54
CA CYS A 268 -3.41 -10.91 -6.67
C CYS A 268 -2.13 -11.37 -7.37
N LYS A 269 -2.20 -12.43 -8.18
CA LYS A 269 -1.06 -12.93 -8.96
C LYS A 269 -0.53 -11.91 -9.98
N ASP A 270 -1.43 -11.07 -10.56
CA ASP A 270 -1.07 -10.13 -11.62
C ASP A 270 -0.54 -8.79 -11.06
N ARG A 271 -0.84 -8.48 -9.78
CA ARG A 271 -0.32 -7.31 -9.07
C ARG A 271 0.85 -7.61 -8.12
N PHE A 272 1.30 -8.87 -8.04
CA PHE A 272 2.29 -9.30 -7.07
C PHE A 272 3.64 -8.60 -7.25
N ASP A 273 4.11 -8.46 -8.49
CA ASP A 273 5.36 -7.77 -8.78
C ASP A 273 5.30 -6.29 -8.37
N ARG A 274 4.20 -5.60 -8.72
CA ARG A 274 3.98 -4.20 -8.36
C ARG A 274 3.83 -4.01 -6.85
N ASP A 275 2.99 -4.82 -6.22
CA ASP A 275 2.53 -4.62 -4.84
C ASP A 275 3.40 -5.33 -3.79
N VAL A 276 4.34 -6.18 -4.21
CA VAL A 276 5.27 -6.88 -3.30
C VAL A 276 6.71 -6.69 -3.72
N ILE A 277 7.10 -7.21 -4.91
CA ILE A 277 8.50 -7.30 -5.31
C ILE A 277 9.14 -5.91 -5.48
N ASN A 278 8.39 -4.96 -6.03
CA ASN A 278 8.86 -3.60 -6.30
C ASN A 278 8.63 -2.62 -5.13
N VAL A 279 8.13 -3.10 -3.99
CA VAL A 279 7.97 -2.24 -2.80
C VAL A 279 9.34 -1.93 -2.19
N PRO A 280 9.70 -0.65 -2.02
CA PRO A 280 10.99 -0.25 -1.46
C PRO A 280 11.27 -0.88 -0.10
N GLY A 281 12.44 -1.51 0.01
CA GLY A 281 12.92 -2.13 1.22
C GLY A 281 12.32 -3.50 1.56
N VAL A 282 11.50 -4.09 0.69
CA VAL A 282 10.86 -5.39 0.93
C VAL A 282 11.90 -6.50 1.21
N LYS A 283 11.67 -7.23 2.29
CA LYS A 283 12.43 -8.43 2.67
C LYS A 283 11.52 -9.61 3.02
N TYR A 284 10.31 -9.32 3.44
CA TYR A 284 9.33 -10.34 3.86
C TYR A 284 7.98 -10.04 3.27
N CYS A 285 7.22 -11.09 2.99
CA CYS A 285 5.85 -11.00 2.53
C CYS A 285 4.94 -11.91 3.36
N VAL A 286 3.82 -11.37 3.82
CA VAL A 286 2.71 -12.13 4.39
C VAL A 286 1.61 -12.18 3.33
N VAL A 287 1.29 -13.37 2.86
CA VAL A 287 0.24 -13.61 1.85
C VAL A 287 -0.97 -14.20 2.56
N MET A 288 -2.10 -13.49 2.54
CA MET A 288 -3.37 -13.97 3.10
C MET A 288 -4.48 -13.72 2.08
N ILE A 289 -4.74 -14.71 1.25
CA ILE A 289 -5.69 -14.62 0.13
C ILE A 289 -6.21 -16.03 -0.20
N GLY A 290 -7.29 -16.11 -0.97
CA GLY A 290 -7.85 -17.39 -1.47
C GLY A 290 -9.29 -17.64 -1.01
N ILE A 291 -9.77 -16.96 0.04
CA ILE A 291 -11.16 -17.16 0.50
C ILE A 291 -12.17 -16.78 -0.58
N ASN A 292 -11.88 -15.76 -1.38
CA ASN A 292 -12.76 -15.31 -2.46
C ASN A 292 -12.67 -16.23 -3.69
N ASP A 293 -11.53 -16.86 -3.95
CA ASP A 293 -11.41 -17.88 -4.99
C ASP A 293 -12.36 -19.06 -4.70
N ILE A 294 -12.42 -19.49 -3.43
CA ILE A 294 -13.31 -20.56 -2.99
C ILE A 294 -14.79 -20.10 -3.03
N GLY A 295 -15.05 -18.84 -2.66
CA GLY A 295 -16.41 -18.31 -2.53
C GLY A 295 -17.06 -17.89 -3.85
N TYR A 296 -16.29 -17.42 -4.83
CA TYR A 296 -16.80 -16.98 -6.14
C TYR A 296 -16.98 -18.14 -7.13
N GLU A 297 -16.27 -19.24 -6.97
CA GLU A 297 -16.36 -20.42 -7.84
C GLU A 297 -17.53 -21.33 -7.49
N GLY A 298 -18.71 -20.77 -7.32
CA GLY A 298 -19.91 -21.43 -6.80
C GLY A 298 -20.34 -22.75 -7.49
N GLU A 299 -19.71 -23.21 -8.60
CA GLU A 299 -19.98 -24.51 -9.21
C GLU A 299 -18.76 -25.15 -9.94
N ASP A 300 -17.67 -24.46 -10.22
CA ASP A 300 -16.51 -25.03 -10.91
C ASP A 300 -15.19 -24.79 -10.15
N MET A 301 -14.78 -25.78 -9.36
CA MET A 301 -13.54 -25.78 -8.56
C MET A 301 -12.34 -26.31 -9.35
N SER A 302 -12.40 -26.41 -10.69
CA SER A 302 -11.34 -27.00 -11.50
C SER A 302 -10.03 -26.23 -11.47
N ASP A 303 -10.09 -24.89 -11.38
CA ASP A 303 -8.91 -24.04 -11.39
C ASP A 303 -8.24 -23.88 -10.03
N THR A 304 -8.93 -24.20 -8.92
CA THR A 304 -8.37 -24.09 -7.55
C THR A 304 -7.57 -25.33 -7.14
N ARG A 305 -7.56 -26.40 -7.94
CA ARG A 305 -6.91 -27.68 -7.63
C ARG A 305 -5.62 -27.97 -8.40
N SER A 306 -5.14 -27.02 -9.20
CA SER A 306 -3.90 -27.19 -9.99
C SER A 306 -2.65 -26.72 -9.24
#